data_0c15e9c16cc4816d1cb95df745907bc6
#
_entry.id   0c15e9c16cc4816d1cb95df745907bc6
#
_cell.length_a   1.000
_cell.length_b   1.000
_cell.length_c   1.000
_cell.angle_alpha   90.00
_cell.angle_beta   90.00
_cell.angle_gamma   90.00
#
_symmetry.space_group_name_H-M   'P 1'
#
loop_
_entity.id
_entity.type
_entity.pdbx_description
1 polymer ?
#
loop_
_entity_poly.entity_id
_entity_poly.type
_entity_poly.pdbx_seq_one_letter_code
_entity_poly.pdbx_strand_id
1 'polypeptide(L)'
;TLACAGLYYANSMIPQGTLKLDKIVHSIASKKFLTSYLIKEGLKEDAINSKLNGFVDELYGKPYDDKKTTDCDKFIYKLIPGSKAEIEKLVKSGIY
;
A
#
# COMPACT_ATOMS: atom_id res chain seq x y z
N THR A 1 -4.86 -3.67 8.63
CA THR A 1 -5.00 -2.60 7.60
C THR A 1 -3.79 -1.69 7.58
N LEU A 2 -3.37 -1.16 8.72
CA LEU A 2 -2.16 -0.34 8.80
C LEU A 2 -0.91 -1.11 8.41
N ALA A 3 -0.78 -2.38 8.81
CA ALA A 3 0.35 -3.22 8.42
C ALA A 3 0.43 -3.40 6.91
N CYS A 4 -0.71 -3.61 6.24
CA CYS A 4 -0.77 -3.71 4.79
C CYS A 4 -0.41 -2.39 4.11
N ALA A 5 -0.88 -1.26 4.62
CA ALA A 5 -0.51 0.05 4.13
C ALA A 5 1.01 0.29 4.27
N GLY A 6 1.59 -0.15 5.39
CA GLY A 6 3.03 -0.09 5.61
C GLY A 6 3.83 -0.94 4.63
N LEU A 7 3.35 -2.15 4.34
CA LEU A 7 3.96 -3.02 3.34
C LEU A 7 3.92 -2.38 1.95
N TYR A 8 2.78 -1.83 1.55
CA TYR A 8 2.65 -1.15 0.26
C TYR A 8 3.58 0.06 0.19
N TYR A 9 3.68 0.82 1.26
CA TYR A 9 4.59 1.98 1.31
C TYR A 9 6.04 1.54 1.15
N ALA A 10 6.47 0.51 1.87
CA ALA A 10 7.82 -0.04 1.73
C ALA A 10 8.09 -0.55 0.31
N ASN A 11 7.12 -1.24 -0.30
CA ASN A 11 7.24 -1.70 -1.69
C ASN A 11 7.44 -0.54 -2.66
N SER A 12 6.80 0.60 -2.43
CA SER A 12 6.91 1.78 -3.28
C SER A 12 8.31 2.40 -3.25
N MET A 13 9.11 2.08 -2.26
CA MET A 13 10.47 2.57 -2.09
C MET A 13 11.54 1.64 -2.66
N ILE A 14 11.15 0.48 -3.21
CA ILE A 14 12.10 -0.45 -3.82
C ILE A 14 12.70 0.21 -5.06
N PRO A 15 14.05 0.16 -5.24
CA PRO A 15 14.69 0.81 -6.38
C PRO A 15 14.17 0.27 -7.72
N GLN A 16 14.02 1.17 -8.68
CA GLN A 16 13.64 0.79 -10.04
C GLN A 16 14.68 -0.17 -10.62
N GLY A 17 14.18 -1.16 -11.36
CA GLY A 17 15.03 -2.19 -11.96
C GLY A 17 15.12 -3.47 -11.12
N THR A 18 14.80 -3.42 -9.83
CA THR A 18 14.77 -4.62 -8.97
C THR A 18 13.37 -5.20 -8.85
N LEU A 19 12.34 -4.42 -9.18
CA LEU A 19 10.95 -4.83 -9.17
C LEU A 19 10.26 -4.22 -10.40
N LYS A 20 9.34 -4.97 -10.99
CA LYS A 20 8.57 -4.49 -12.14
C LYS A 20 7.80 -3.23 -11.78
N LEU A 21 7.76 -2.28 -12.71
CA LEU A 21 7.11 -0.99 -12.50
C LEU A 21 5.63 -1.13 -12.14
N ASP A 22 4.91 -2.07 -12.76
CA ASP A 22 3.50 -2.31 -12.47
C ASP A 22 3.26 -2.72 -11.02
N LYS A 23 4.18 -3.48 -10.43
CA LYS A 23 4.15 -3.87 -9.02
C LYS A 23 4.35 -2.67 -8.09
N ILE A 24 5.29 -1.80 -8.44
CA ILE A 24 5.56 -0.57 -7.68
C ILE A 24 4.34 0.35 -7.73
N VAL A 25 3.78 0.56 -8.91
CA VAL A 25 2.61 1.42 -9.12
C VAL A 25 1.40 0.88 -8.36
N HIS A 26 1.17 -0.43 -8.39
CA HIS A 26 0.11 -1.07 -7.63
C HIS A 26 0.25 -0.78 -6.12
N SER A 27 1.46 -0.89 -5.60
CA SER A 27 1.72 -0.63 -4.17
C SER A 27 1.50 0.84 -3.82
N ILE A 28 1.91 1.77 -4.66
CA ILE A 28 1.68 3.21 -4.46
C ILE A 28 0.18 3.50 -4.41
N ALA A 29 -0.57 2.99 -5.38
CA ALA A 29 -2.02 3.19 -5.47
C ALA A 29 -2.74 2.56 -4.27
N SER A 30 -2.34 1.36 -3.87
CA SER A 30 -2.91 0.65 -2.73
C SER A 30 -2.66 1.41 -1.42
N LYS A 31 -1.45 1.92 -1.23
CA LYS A 31 -1.11 2.74 -0.06
C LYS A 31 -1.98 4.00 -0.01
N LYS A 32 -2.13 4.68 -1.13
CA LYS A 32 -2.96 5.89 -1.21
C LYS A 32 -4.42 5.59 -0.88
N PHE A 33 -4.97 4.52 -1.45
CA PHE A 33 -6.33 4.11 -1.19
C PHE A 33 -6.55 3.82 0.29
N LEU A 34 -5.68 3.03 0.91
CA LEU A 34 -5.79 2.66 2.32
C LEU A 34 -5.64 3.87 3.25
N THR A 35 -4.72 4.77 2.95
CA THR A 35 -4.53 5.99 3.73
C THR A 35 -5.81 6.83 3.73
N SER A 36 -6.41 7.01 2.55
CA SER A 36 -7.68 7.74 2.42
C SER A 36 -8.81 7.05 3.16
N TYR A 37 -8.88 5.72 3.09
CA TYR A 37 -9.88 4.93 3.81
C TYR A 37 -9.76 5.11 5.32
N LEU A 38 -8.53 5.03 5.85
CA LEU A 38 -8.27 5.16 7.28
C LEU A 38 -8.60 6.57 7.80
N ILE A 39 -8.36 7.60 7.00
CA ILE A 39 -8.74 8.97 7.33
C ILE A 39 -10.26 9.08 7.43
N LYS A 40 -10.99 8.49 6.50
CA LYS A 40 -12.47 8.45 6.54
C LYS A 40 -12.99 7.71 7.76
N GLU A 41 -12.27 6.70 8.23
CA GLU A 41 -12.63 5.94 9.44
C GLU A 41 -12.28 6.68 10.73
N GLY A 42 -11.71 7.87 10.64
CA GLY A 42 -11.46 8.72 11.79
C GLY A 42 -10.03 8.76 12.29
N LEU A 43 -9.09 8.08 11.66
CA LEU A 43 -7.69 8.16 12.04
C LEU A 43 -7.09 9.48 11.54
N LYS A 44 -6.23 10.08 12.37
CA LYS A 44 -5.53 11.30 11.97
C LYS A 44 -4.37 10.97 11.04
N GLU A 45 -4.15 11.82 10.04
CA GLU A 45 -3.09 11.66 9.06
C GLU A 45 -1.71 11.52 9.71
N ASP A 46 -1.41 12.35 10.72
CA ASP A 46 -0.13 12.29 11.44
C ASP A 46 0.07 10.95 12.14
N ALA A 47 -0.97 10.39 12.75
CA ALA A 47 -0.91 9.08 13.38
C ALA A 47 -0.66 7.96 12.36
N ILE A 48 -1.32 8.05 11.22
CA ILE A 48 -1.13 7.09 10.11
C ILE A 48 0.30 7.14 9.63
N ASN A 49 0.81 8.33 9.30
CA ASN A 49 2.17 8.51 8.79
C ASN A 49 3.23 8.01 9.78
N SER A 50 3.04 8.28 11.06
CA SER A 50 3.94 7.78 12.11
C SER A 50 4.02 6.25 12.13
N LYS A 51 2.85 5.59 12.04
CA LYS A 51 2.78 4.12 12.00
C LYS A 51 3.40 3.56 10.73
N LEU A 52 3.14 4.19 9.58
CA LEU A 52 3.70 3.76 8.29
C LEU A 52 5.21 3.86 8.30
N ASN A 53 5.77 4.93 8.85
CA ASN A 53 7.22 5.10 8.96
C ASN A 53 7.85 4.00 9.81
N GLY A 54 7.20 3.58 10.88
CA GLY A 54 7.65 2.46 11.71
C GLY A 54 7.72 1.16 10.92
N PHE A 55 6.69 0.86 10.13
CA PHE A 55 6.70 -0.34 9.27
C PHE A 55 7.77 -0.27 8.18
N VAL A 56 7.96 0.91 7.58
CA VAL A 56 9.01 1.11 6.58
C VAL A 56 10.39 0.86 7.17
N ASP A 57 10.65 1.35 8.38
CA ASP A 57 11.93 1.13 9.07
C ASP A 57 12.20 -0.36 9.27
N GLU A 58 11.17 -1.14 9.62
CA GLU A 58 11.28 -2.59 9.79
C GLU A 58 11.54 -3.32 8.46
N LEU A 59 10.93 -2.84 7.38
CA LEU A 59 10.97 -3.51 6.08
C LEU A 59 12.05 -2.98 5.15
N TYR A 60 12.65 -1.85 5.47
CA TYR A 60 13.66 -1.22 4.64
C TYR A 60 14.86 -2.16 4.41
N GLY A 61 15.26 -2.28 3.15
CA GLY A 61 16.37 -3.16 2.78
C GLY A 61 16.01 -4.63 2.65
N LYS A 62 14.78 -5.03 2.98
CA LYS A 62 14.32 -6.39 2.77
C LYS A 62 13.81 -6.55 1.33
N PRO A 63 13.97 -7.75 0.74
CA PRO A 63 13.48 -8.00 -0.62
C PRO A 63 11.95 -7.95 -0.67
N TYR A 64 11.42 -7.65 -1.86
CA TYR A 64 9.98 -7.70 -2.13
C TYR A 64 9.43 -9.09 -1.81
N ASP A 65 8.37 -9.14 -1.03
CA ASP A 65 7.69 -10.38 -0.66
C ASP A 65 6.35 -10.45 -1.40
N ASP A 66 6.33 -11.18 -2.51
CA ASP A 66 5.14 -11.33 -3.36
C ASP A 66 3.99 -12.00 -2.60
N LYS A 67 4.29 -12.99 -1.76
CA LYS A 67 3.28 -13.68 -0.98
C LYS A 67 2.61 -12.75 0.01
N LYS A 68 3.38 -11.99 0.78
CA LYS A 68 2.84 -11.03 1.76
C LYS A 68 2.00 -9.97 1.06
N THR A 69 2.47 -9.47 -0.09
CA THR A 69 1.73 -8.47 -0.87
C THR A 69 0.42 -9.04 -1.38
N THR A 70 0.43 -10.25 -1.92
CA THR A 70 -0.79 -10.93 -2.39
C THR A 70 -1.76 -11.18 -1.25
N ASP A 71 -1.27 -11.58 -0.09
CA ASP A 71 -2.11 -11.81 1.10
C ASP A 71 -2.76 -10.51 1.56
N CYS A 72 -2.02 -9.40 1.55
CA CYS A 72 -2.57 -8.08 1.84
C CYS A 72 -3.64 -7.68 0.82
N ASP A 73 -3.38 -7.90 -0.47
CA ASP A 73 -4.36 -7.61 -1.52
C ASP A 73 -5.67 -8.35 -1.26
N LYS A 74 -5.61 -9.65 -0.99
CA LYS A 74 -6.80 -10.46 -0.70
C LYS A 74 -7.52 -9.98 0.55
N PHE A 75 -6.76 -9.65 1.59
CA PHE A 75 -7.33 -9.15 2.84
C PHE A 75 -8.09 -7.85 2.62
N ILE A 76 -7.49 -6.90 1.91
CA ILE A 76 -8.08 -5.59 1.64
C ILE A 76 -9.31 -5.71 0.74
N TYR A 77 -9.23 -6.54 -0.30
CA TYR A 77 -10.35 -6.72 -1.23
C TYR A 77 -11.57 -7.33 -0.54
N LYS A 78 -11.35 -8.16 0.47
CA LYS A 78 -12.42 -8.76 1.27
C LYS A 78 -12.95 -7.79 2.32
N LEU A 79 -12.06 -7.06 3.01
CA LEU A 79 -12.42 -6.14 4.09
C LEU A 79 -13.20 -4.94 3.56
N ILE A 80 -12.80 -4.40 2.41
CA ILE A 80 -13.36 -3.19 1.83
C ILE A 80 -13.93 -3.54 0.46
N PRO A 81 -15.25 -3.82 0.37
CA PRO A 81 -15.88 -4.13 -0.92
C PRO A 81 -15.66 -3.01 -1.94
N GLY A 82 -15.31 -3.40 -3.16
CA GLY A 82 -15.03 -2.44 -4.23
C GLY A 82 -13.62 -1.87 -4.25
N SER A 83 -12.77 -2.21 -3.26
CA SER A 83 -11.42 -1.67 -3.16
C SER A 83 -10.54 -2.04 -4.36
N LYS A 84 -10.68 -3.27 -4.87
CA LYS A 84 -9.91 -3.70 -6.04
C LYS A 84 -10.16 -2.79 -7.25
N ALA A 85 -11.43 -2.50 -7.52
CA ALA A 85 -11.81 -1.62 -8.63
C ALA A 85 -11.30 -0.19 -8.43
N GLU A 86 -11.37 0.32 -7.21
CA GLU A 86 -10.89 1.67 -6.89
C GLU A 86 -9.37 1.78 -7.02
N ILE A 87 -8.63 0.77 -6.56
CA ILE A 87 -7.18 0.72 -6.71
C ILE A 87 -6.80 0.65 -8.19
N GLU A 88 -7.47 -0.18 -8.97
CA GLU A 88 -7.24 -0.27 -10.42
C GLU A 88 -7.52 1.05 -11.13
N LYS A 89 -8.53 1.78 -10.70
CA LYS A 89 -8.83 3.13 -11.20
C LYS A 89 -7.66 4.09 -10.91
N LEU A 90 -7.11 4.06 -9.71
CA LEU A 90 -5.97 4.91 -9.34
C LEU A 90 -4.76 4.60 -10.20
N VAL A 91 -4.49 3.30 -10.42
CA VAL A 91 -3.38 2.87 -11.29
C VAL A 91 -3.55 3.42 -12.69
N LYS A 92 -4.74 3.30 -13.26
CA LYS A 92 -5.02 3.76 -14.64
C LYS A 92 -4.99 5.27 -14.77
N SER A 93 -5.46 5.99 -13.76
CA SER A 93 -5.53 7.46 -13.81
C SER A 93 -4.19 8.14 -13.55
N GLY A 94 -3.23 7.43 -12.94
CA GLY A 94 -1.96 8.01 -12.54
C GLY A 94 -2.05 8.99 -11.37
N ILE A 95 -3.18 9.05 -10.68
CA ILE A 95 -3.40 9.92 -9.52
C ILE A 95 -3.08 9.13 -8.25
N TYR A 96 -1.80 8.90 -8.02
CA TYR A 96 -1.35 8.18 -6.83
C TYR A 96 -0.09 8.81 -6.19
#